data_addfc0880f1aa1f4abe2593cfd542f02
#
_entry.id   addfc0880f1aa1f4abe2593cfd542f02
#
_cell.length_a   1.000
_cell.length_b   1.000
_cell.length_c   1.000
_cell.angle_alpha   90.00
_cell.angle_beta   90.00
_cell.angle_gamma   90.00
#
_symmetry.space_group_name_H-M   'P 1'
#
loop_
_entity.id
_entity.type
_entity.pdbx_description
1 polymer ?
#
loop_
_entity_poly.entity_id
_entity_poly.type
_entity_poly.pdbx_seq_one_letter_code
_entity_poly.pdbx_strand_id
1 'polypeptide(L)'
;MQLTEADLLAVERELCRRSLAEFAKRAWRVLEPAAELKWGWALDAICLHLEAVTKGEINRLLMNVPPGSMKSLLTGVIWPAWEWGPRDMPEMRFVGTAHEEQLAIRDSRRCRDLIKSDWFQKLWPIELLADLDGKREFGNTRKGVRQARAFTSMTGVRGDRVILDDPISADNANSQAKLEAAKIAFTETLPTRVNSDKSAIVVIMQRLNEKDISGVIKDMGLPYVHLCIPMRFEPE
;
A
#
# COMPACT_ATOMS: atom_id res chain seq x y z
N MET A 1 29.00 13.73 25.37
CA MET A 1 28.12 12.60 25.72
C MET A 1 28.03 11.72 24.48
N GLN A 2 28.56 10.51 24.52
CA GLN A 2 28.44 9.56 23.43
C GLN A 2 27.06 8.88 23.52
N LEU A 3 26.33 8.84 22.42
CA LEU A 3 25.06 8.10 22.33
C LEU A 3 25.34 6.59 22.45
N THR A 4 24.55 5.90 23.23
CA THR A 4 24.59 4.44 23.33
C THR A 4 23.85 3.81 22.14
N GLU A 5 24.06 2.52 21.88
CA GLU A 5 23.29 1.78 20.88
C GLU A 5 21.77 1.84 21.16
N ALA A 6 21.39 1.76 22.44
CA ALA A 6 19.99 1.89 22.85
C ALA A 6 19.40 3.27 22.49
N ASP A 7 20.18 4.35 22.67
CA ASP A 7 19.75 5.69 22.30
C ASP A 7 19.55 5.82 20.78
N LEU A 8 20.45 5.26 19.99
CA LEU A 8 20.33 5.26 18.52
C LEU A 8 19.09 4.50 18.04
N LEU A 9 18.81 3.33 18.63
CA LEU A 9 17.61 2.55 18.32
C LEU A 9 16.31 3.30 18.72
N ALA A 10 16.33 3.99 19.88
CA ALA A 10 15.19 4.78 20.32
C ALA A 10 14.92 5.95 19.37
N VAL A 11 15.96 6.65 18.93
CA VAL A 11 15.85 7.73 17.93
C VAL A 11 15.30 7.18 16.60
N GLU A 12 15.81 6.04 16.14
CA GLU A 12 15.37 5.43 14.90
C GLU A 12 13.89 5.01 14.96
N ARG A 13 13.46 4.40 16.07
CA ARG A 13 12.05 4.07 16.32
C ARG A 13 11.16 5.31 16.23
N GLU A 14 11.55 6.39 16.87
CA GLU A 14 10.76 7.60 16.91
C GLU A 14 10.68 8.31 15.55
N LEU A 15 11.79 8.39 14.81
CA LEU A 15 11.79 8.91 13.44
C LEU A 15 10.84 8.12 12.54
N CYS A 16 10.94 6.80 12.55
CA CYS A 16 10.06 5.92 11.79
C CYS A 16 8.60 6.00 12.23
N ARG A 17 8.34 6.14 13.54
CA ARG A 17 6.97 6.30 14.06
C ARG A 17 6.32 7.58 13.54
N ARG A 18 7.07 8.67 13.42
CA ARG A 18 6.56 9.97 12.98
C ARG A 18 6.38 10.07 11.48
N SER A 19 7.19 9.35 10.70
CA SER A 19 7.23 9.53 9.24
C SER A 19 7.35 8.20 8.51
N LEU A 20 6.39 7.96 7.61
CA LEU A 20 6.44 6.85 6.66
C LEU A 20 7.63 7.01 5.70
N ALA A 21 7.95 8.25 5.28
CA ALA A 21 9.10 8.52 4.42
C ALA A 21 10.41 8.12 5.10
N GLU A 22 10.58 8.44 6.39
CA GLU A 22 11.77 8.04 7.16
C GLU A 22 11.86 6.52 7.34
N PHE A 23 10.74 5.85 7.57
CA PHE A 23 10.68 4.39 7.58
C PHE A 23 11.02 3.80 6.21
N ALA A 24 10.46 4.33 5.14
CA ALA A 24 10.68 3.85 3.77
C ALA A 24 12.15 3.94 3.34
N LYS A 25 12.83 5.06 3.65
CA LYS A 25 14.26 5.23 3.36
C LYS A 25 15.13 4.17 4.04
N ARG A 26 14.77 3.74 5.24
CA ARG A 26 15.49 2.69 5.99
C ARG A 26 15.12 1.29 5.50
N ALA A 27 13.82 1.05 5.27
CA ALA A 27 13.32 -0.21 4.72
C ALA A 27 13.90 -0.53 3.34
N TRP A 28 14.21 0.51 2.54
CA TRP A 28 14.87 0.35 1.24
C TRP A 28 16.14 -0.47 1.32
N ARG A 29 16.98 -0.24 2.33
CA ARG A 29 18.25 -0.96 2.51
C ARG A 29 18.07 -2.46 2.73
N VAL A 30 16.92 -2.85 3.27
CA VAL A 30 16.52 -4.26 3.45
C VAL A 30 15.95 -4.83 2.16
N LEU A 31 15.10 -4.05 1.48
CA LEU A 31 14.37 -4.51 0.29
C LEU A 31 15.21 -4.52 -0.98
N GLU A 32 16.13 -3.57 -1.10
CA GLU A 32 16.95 -3.34 -2.30
C GLU A 32 18.41 -3.01 -1.90
N PRO A 33 19.12 -3.94 -1.24
CA PRO A 33 20.46 -3.67 -0.66
C PRO A 33 21.53 -3.31 -1.70
N ALA A 34 21.33 -3.71 -2.95
CA ALA A 34 22.27 -3.44 -4.06
C ALA A 34 21.94 -2.17 -4.85
N ALA A 35 20.82 -1.49 -4.56
CA ALA A 35 20.37 -0.35 -5.33
C ALA A 35 20.40 0.94 -4.50
N GLU A 36 20.95 2.00 -5.09
CA GLU A 36 20.90 3.34 -4.49
C GLU A 36 19.48 3.89 -4.50
N LEU A 37 19.03 4.41 -3.36
CA LEU A 37 17.73 5.02 -3.25
C LEU A 37 17.72 6.43 -3.89
N LYS A 38 16.90 6.59 -4.92
CA LYS A 38 16.60 7.92 -5.48
C LYS A 38 15.30 8.42 -4.88
N TRP A 39 15.41 9.35 -3.93
CA TRP A 39 14.26 9.93 -3.24
C TRP A 39 13.94 11.31 -3.77
N GLY A 40 12.66 11.60 -3.96
CA GLY A 40 12.20 12.90 -4.43
C GLY A 40 10.86 13.28 -3.83
N TRP A 41 10.43 14.53 -4.00
CA TRP A 41 9.20 15.10 -3.46
C TRP A 41 7.93 14.26 -3.76
N ALA A 42 7.89 13.60 -4.91
CA ALA A 42 6.77 12.74 -5.29
C ALA A 42 6.57 11.57 -4.32
N LEU A 43 7.66 11.00 -3.80
CA LEU A 43 7.61 9.94 -2.80
C LEU A 43 7.18 10.50 -1.43
N ASP A 44 7.62 11.71 -1.09
CA ASP A 44 7.14 12.39 0.12
C ASP A 44 5.63 12.67 0.04
N ALA A 45 5.13 13.12 -1.11
CA ALA A 45 3.70 13.34 -1.31
C ALA A 45 2.87 12.05 -1.16
N ILE A 46 3.33 10.93 -1.73
CA ILE A 46 2.67 9.62 -1.55
C ILE A 46 2.68 9.25 -0.07
N CYS A 47 3.82 9.36 0.62
CA CYS A 47 3.94 9.03 2.04
C CYS A 47 3.00 9.86 2.91
N LEU A 48 2.92 11.17 2.70
CA LEU A 48 2.04 12.07 3.45
C LEU A 48 0.56 11.70 3.30
N HIS A 49 0.12 11.32 2.09
CA HIS A 49 -1.26 10.88 1.87
C HIS A 49 -1.56 9.53 2.56
N LEU A 50 -0.61 8.59 2.53
CA LEU A 50 -0.75 7.31 3.25
C LEU A 50 -0.73 7.52 4.78
N GLU A 51 0.08 8.45 5.28
CA GLU A 51 0.05 8.86 6.69
C GLU A 51 -1.31 9.45 7.10
N ALA A 52 -1.92 10.29 6.24
CA ALA A 52 -3.26 10.82 6.45
C ALA A 52 -4.32 9.71 6.48
N VAL A 53 -4.18 8.67 5.63
CA VAL A 53 -5.03 7.47 5.70
C VAL A 53 -4.84 6.73 7.03
N THR A 54 -3.61 6.54 7.48
CA THR A 54 -3.31 5.89 8.76
C THR A 54 -3.90 6.64 9.95
N LYS A 55 -3.90 7.97 9.92
CA LYS A 55 -4.50 8.84 10.94
C LYS A 55 -6.03 8.87 10.89
N GLY A 56 -6.66 8.33 9.82
CA GLY A 56 -8.10 8.37 9.61
C GLY A 56 -8.62 9.72 9.06
N GLU A 57 -7.72 10.59 8.61
CA GLU A 57 -8.06 11.88 7.97
C GLU A 57 -8.60 11.67 6.55
N ILE A 58 -8.14 10.60 5.89
CA ILE A 58 -8.55 10.18 4.55
C ILE A 58 -8.97 8.70 4.62
N ASN A 59 -10.16 8.36 4.14
CA ASN A 59 -10.59 6.96 4.02
C ASN A 59 -10.85 6.53 2.55
N ARG A 60 -10.80 7.46 1.61
CA ARG A 60 -10.90 7.21 0.16
C ARG A 60 -9.81 8.01 -0.53
N LEU A 61 -8.78 7.31 -1.02
CA LEU A 61 -7.62 7.93 -1.64
C LEU A 61 -7.43 7.40 -3.07
N LEU A 62 -7.35 8.30 -4.02
CA LEU A 62 -6.96 8.02 -5.40
C LEU A 62 -5.60 8.68 -5.68
N MET A 63 -4.63 7.89 -6.09
CA MET A 63 -3.31 8.39 -6.49
C MET A 63 -3.03 8.02 -7.95
N ASN A 64 -2.94 9.03 -8.81
CA ASN A 64 -2.45 8.86 -10.18
C ASN A 64 -0.98 9.25 -10.23
N VAL A 65 -0.11 8.28 -10.38
CA VAL A 65 1.34 8.47 -10.40
C VAL A 65 1.98 7.68 -11.54
N PRO A 66 3.05 8.18 -12.13
CA PRO A 66 3.70 7.54 -13.27
C PRO A 66 4.35 6.20 -12.89
N PRO A 67 4.60 5.31 -13.87
CA PRO A 67 5.38 4.10 -13.66
C PRO A 67 6.80 4.44 -13.19
N GLY A 68 7.44 3.52 -12.44
CA GLY A 68 8.78 3.72 -11.91
C GLY A 68 8.88 4.62 -10.67
N SER A 69 7.75 5.09 -10.12
CA SER A 69 7.69 5.97 -8.94
C SER A 69 7.62 5.22 -7.60
N MET A 70 8.07 3.98 -7.50
CA MET A 70 8.00 3.15 -6.29
C MET A 70 6.58 3.00 -5.70
N LYS A 71 5.53 3.36 -6.43
CA LYS A 71 4.14 3.41 -5.94
C LYS A 71 3.70 2.10 -5.28
N SER A 72 3.85 0.96 -5.96
CA SER A 72 3.49 -0.37 -5.46
C SER A 72 4.31 -0.76 -4.22
N LEU A 73 5.60 -0.40 -4.20
CA LEU A 73 6.48 -0.67 -3.06
C LEU A 73 6.05 0.12 -1.82
N LEU A 74 5.74 1.40 -1.97
CA LEU A 74 5.29 2.25 -0.86
C LEU A 74 3.93 1.79 -0.33
N THR A 75 2.94 1.58 -1.21
CA THR A 75 1.57 1.25 -0.79
C THR A 75 1.38 -0.20 -0.43
N GLY A 76 1.98 -1.11 -1.20
CA GLY A 76 1.77 -2.54 -1.08
C GLY A 76 2.73 -3.26 -0.15
N VAL A 77 3.88 -2.69 0.17
CA VAL A 77 4.94 -3.35 0.96
C VAL A 77 5.28 -2.56 2.22
N ILE A 78 5.69 -1.30 2.04
CA ILE A 78 6.25 -0.50 3.13
C ILE A 78 5.16 0.01 4.08
N TRP A 79 4.07 0.57 3.55
CA TRP A 79 2.98 1.11 4.36
C TRP A 79 2.32 0.07 5.28
N PRO A 80 1.97 -1.16 4.84
CA PRO A 80 1.44 -2.17 5.75
C PRO A 80 2.42 -2.56 6.88
N ALA A 81 3.71 -2.70 6.57
CA ALA A 81 4.73 -2.97 7.58
C ALA A 81 4.87 -1.80 8.56
N TRP A 82 4.75 -0.56 8.07
CA TRP A 82 4.79 0.65 8.90
C TRP A 82 3.59 0.74 9.85
N GLU A 83 2.37 0.45 9.39
CA GLU A 83 1.20 0.43 10.29
C GLU A 83 1.37 -0.65 11.37
N TRP A 84 1.83 -1.85 11.01
CA TRP A 84 1.99 -2.92 12.00
C TRP A 84 3.10 -2.63 13.02
N GLY A 85 4.27 -2.17 12.59
CA GLY A 85 5.42 -1.93 13.47
C GLY A 85 5.45 -0.52 14.04
N PRO A 86 6.03 0.47 13.32
CA PRO A 86 6.21 1.83 13.82
C PRO A 86 4.97 2.51 14.37
N ARG A 87 3.78 2.22 13.79
CA ARG A 87 2.50 2.81 14.25
C ARG A 87 1.81 2.02 15.35
N ASP A 88 2.34 0.84 15.69
CA ASP A 88 1.76 -0.07 16.69
C ASP A 88 0.27 -0.37 16.43
N MET A 89 -0.04 -0.71 15.18
CA MET A 89 -1.38 -1.10 14.72
C MET A 89 -1.36 -2.53 14.14
N PRO A 90 -0.82 -3.53 14.86
CA PRO A 90 -0.60 -4.87 14.32
C PRO A 90 -1.89 -5.65 14.05
N GLU A 91 -3.04 -5.22 14.58
CA GLU A 91 -4.36 -5.80 14.33
C GLU A 91 -4.95 -5.46 12.96
N MET A 92 -4.38 -4.49 12.23
CA MET A 92 -4.91 -4.03 10.96
C MET A 92 -4.88 -5.13 9.90
N ARG A 93 -5.99 -5.28 9.18
CA ARG A 93 -6.17 -6.25 8.12
C ARG A 93 -6.05 -5.59 6.77
N PHE A 94 -5.12 -6.08 5.96
CA PHE A 94 -4.83 -5.56 4.63
C PHE A 94 -5.30 -6.51 3.54
N VAL A 95 -5.99 -5.99 2.54
CA VAL A 95 -6.25 -6.66 1.27
C VAL A 95 -5.51 -5.89 0.18
N GLY A 96 -4.46 -6.48 -0.36
CA GLY A 96 -3.70 -5.93 -1.49
C GLY A 96 -4.18 -6.57 -2.79
N THR A 97 -4.51 -5.75 -3.78
CA THR A 97 -4.96 -6.25 -5.09
C THR A 97 -4.20 -5.61 -6.24
N ALA A 98 -4.09 -6.33 -7.34
CA ALA A 98 -3.60 -5.84 -8.62
C ALA A 98 -4.41 -6.48 -9.77
N HIS A 99 -4.21 -6.02 -11.03
CA HIS A 99 -4.86 -6.64 -12.19
C HIS A 99 -4.52 -8.13 -12.34
N GLU A 100 -3.34 -8.55 -11.87
CA GLU A 100 -2.92 -9.96 -11.78
C GLU A 100 -2.58 -10.31 -10.34
N GLU A 101 -3.06 -11.47 -9.88
CA GLU A 101 -2.82 -11.92 -8.50
C GLU A 101 -1.33 -12.09 -8.18
N GLN A 102 -0.51 -12.49 -9.16
CA GLN A 102 0.93 -12.68 -8.96
C GLN A 102 1.66 -11.40 -8.56
N LEU A 103 1.21 -10.24 -9.03
CA LEU A 103 1.76 -8.94 -8.62
C LEU A 103 1.42 -8.64 -7.16
N ALA A 104 0.18 -8.86 -6.77
CA ALA A 104 -0.25 -8.71 -5.36
C ALA A 104 0.49 -9.70 -4.44
N ILE A 105 0.72 -10.95 -4.89
CA ILE A 105 1.52 -11.96 -4.15
C ILE A 105 2.98 -11.54 -4.02
N ARG A 106 3.58 -10.99 -5.07
CA ARG A 106 4.96 -10.46 -5.03
C ARG A 106 5.10 -9.41 -3.91
N ASP A 107 4.17 -8.47 -3.85
CA ASP A 107 4.22 -7.39 -2.88
C ASP A 107 3.88 -7.89 -1.47
N SER A 108 2.95 -8.82 -1.34
CA SER A 108 2.67 -9.51 -0.06
C SER A 108 3.90 -10.23 0.48
N ARG A 109 4.60 -10.99 -0.38
CA ARG A 109 5.85 -11.65 -0.01
C ARG A 109 6.92 -10.65 0.45
N ARG A 110 7.16 -9.58 -0.30
CA ARG A 110 8.14 -8.54 0.05
C ARG A 110 7.81 -7.87 1.39
N CYS A 111 6.52 -7.59 1.64
CA CYS A 111 6.07 -7.06 2.93
C CYS A 111 6.37 -8.02 4.08
N ARG A 112 6.08 -9.32 3.92
CA ARG A 112 6.38 -10.35 4.89
C ARG A 112 7.88 -10.48 5.14
N ASP A 113 8.68 -10.50 4.08
CA ASP A 113 10.15 -10.62 4.18
C ASP A 113 10.75 -9.38 4.87
N LEU A 114 10.21 -8.18 4.65
CA LEU A 114 10.58 -6.97 5.39
C LEU A 114 10.28 -7.10 6.88
N ILE A 115 9.07 -7.55 7.24
CA ILE A 115 8.67 -7.75 8.64
C ILE A 115 9.55 -8.81 9.32
N LYS A 116 9.95 -9.86 8.61
CA LYS A 116 10.83 -10.92 9.13
C LYS A 116 12.30 -10.52 9.23
N SER A 117 12.71 -9.41 8.65
CA SER A 117 14.12 -8.98 8.66
C SER A 117 14.61 -8.68 10.07
N ASP A 118 15.90 -8.95 10.34
CA ASP A 118 16.54 -8.66 11.62
C ASP A 118 16.41 -7.19 12.00
N TRP A 119 16.52 -6.28 11.02
CA TRP A 119 16.35 -4.85 11.23
C TRP A 119 14.96 -4.53 11.78
N PHE A 120 13.90 -5.04 11.14
CA PHE A 120 12.53 -4.78 11.56
C PHE A 120 12.24 -5.41 12.92
N GLN A 121 12.62 -6.68 13.12
CA GLN A 121 12.38 -7.40 14.37
C GLN A 121 13.12 -6.80 15.57
N LYS A 122 14.32 -6.25 15.36
CA LYS A 122 15.06 -5.55 16.41
C LYS A 122 14.33 -4.28 16.91
N LEU A 123 13.62 -3.60 16.00
CA LEU A 123 12.95 -2.33 16.31
C LEU A 123 11.49 -2.54 16.72
N TRP A 124 10.76 -3.41 16.01
CA TRP A 124 9.33 -3.65 16.22
C TRP A 124 9.05 -5.16 16.16
N PRO A 125 9.27 -5.91 17.22
CA PRO A 125 9.08 -7.35 17.22
C PRO A 125 7.62 -7.70 16.97
N ILE A 126 7.35 -8.33 15.82
CA ILE A 126 6.04 -8.83 15.42
C ILE A 126 6.16 -10.32 15.12
N GLU A 127 5.48 -11.13 15.92
CA GLU A 127 5.43 -12.56 15.73
C GLU A 127 4.37 -12.92 14.68
N LEU A 128 4.81 -13.59 13.61
CA LEU A 128 3.91 -14.12 12.59
C LEU A 128 3.38 -15.49 13.01
N LEU A 129 2.14 -15.81 12.61
CA LEU A 129 1.51 -17.10 12.86
C LEU A 129 2.18 -18.18 12.00
N ALA A 130 2.60 -19.27 12.61
CA ALA A 130 3.29 -20.37 11.91
C ALA A 130 2.36 -21.11 10.92
N ASP A 131 1.07 -21.18 11.22
CA ASP A 131 0.03 -21.82 10.42
C ASP A 131 -0.58 -20.88 9.35
N LEU A 132 -0.25 -19.58 9.41
CA LEU A 132 -0.68 -18.57 8.44
C LEU A 132 0.53 -17.70 8.00
N ASP A 133 1.53 -18.32 7.37
CA ASP A 133 2.78 -17.67 6.91
C ASP A 133 3.04 -17.94 5.42
N GLY A 134 2.01 -17.80 4.60
CA GLY A 134 2.08 -17.98 3.16
C GLY A 134 2.42 -16.69 2.40
N LYS A 135 2.87 -16.83 1.15
CA LYS A 135 3.14 -15.69 0.26
C LYS A 135 1.87 -14.94 -0.18
N ARG A 136 0.74 -15.66 -0.27
CA ARG A 136 -0.57 -15.12 -0.65
C ARG A 136 -1.30 -14.51 0.54
N GLU A 137 -1.08 -15.08 1.71
CA GLU A 137 -1.71 -14.66 2.95
C GLU A 137 -0.79 -14.97 4.12
N PHE A 138 -0.62 -14.01 5.02
CA PHE A 138 0.08 -14.20 6.28
C PHE A 138 -0.57 -13.35 7.38
N GLY A 139 -0.42 -13.79 8.61
CA GLY A 139 -0.99 -13.14 9.79
C GLY A 139 0.01 -13.04 10.93
N ASN A 140 -0.34 -12.22 11.91
CA ASN A 140 0.43 -12.08 13.14
C ASN A 140 -0.40 -12.51 14.37
N THR A 141 0.25 -12.74 15.49
CA THR A 141 -0.38 -13.15 16.75
C THR A 141 -1.36 -12.11 17.33
N ARG A 142 -1.30 -10.86 16.85
CA ARG A 142 -2.16 -9.73 17.23
C ARG A 142 -3.39 -9.59 16.32
N LYS A 143 -3.75 -10.61 15.54
CA LYS A 143 -4.93 -10.70 14.66
C LYS A 143 -4.87 -9.89 13.36
N GLY A 144 -3.77 -9.22 13.07
CA GLY A 144 -3.55 -8.63 11.76
C GLY A 144 -3.35 -9.70 10.70
N VAL A 145 -3.86 -9.43 9.52
CA VAL A 145 -3.76 -10.33 8.36
C VAL A 145 -3.47 -9.50 7.12
N ARG A 146 -2.58 -10.00 6.27
CA ARG A 146 -2.37 -9.47 4.93
C ARG A 146 -2.74 -10.51 3.89
N GLN A 147 -3.62 -10.13 2.97
CA GLN A 147 -4.13 -10.97 1.90
C GLN A 147 -3.81 -10.36 0.53
N ALA A 148 -3.36 -11.20 -0.41
CA ALA A 148 -3.13 -10.83 -1.81
C ALA A 148 -4.20 -11.48 -2.69
N ARG A 149 -4.85 -10.70 -3.57
CA ARG A 149 -5.90 -11.15 -4.48
C ARG A 149 -5.77 -10.47 -5.85
N ALA A 150 -6.33 -11.07 -6.88
CA ALA A 150 -6.62 -10.33 -8.10
C ALA A 150 -7.79 -9.37 -7.85
N PHE A 151 -7.73 -8.15 -8.43
CA PHE A 151 -8.76 -7.13 -8.23
C PHE A 151 -10.18 -7.63 -8.56
N THR A 152 -10.34 -8.36 -9.66
CA THR A 152 -11.63 -8.90 -10.08
C THR A 152 -12.06 -10.16 -9.32
N SER A 153 -11.26 -10.65 -8.36
CA SER A 153 -11.50 -11.88 -7.60
C SER A 153 -11.31 -11.69 -6.09
N MET A 154 -12.00 -10.68 -5.53
CA MET A 154 -11.94 -10.34 -4.10
C MET A 154 -13.02 -11.05 -3.27
N THR A 155 -13.59 -12.15 -3.75
CA THR A 155 -14.63 -12.88 -3.04
C THR A 155 -14.09 -13.45 -1.72
N GLY A 156 -14.86 -13.33 -0.65
CA GLY A 156 -14.54 -13.95 0.64
C GLY A 156 -13.48 -13.22 1.49
N VAL A 157 -12.97 -12.06 1.06
CA VAL A 157 -12.00 -11.27 1.84
C VAL A 157 -12.58 -9.92 2.26
N ARG A 158 -12.15 -9.44 3.42
CA ARG A 158 -12.44 -8.09 3.92
C ARG A 158 -11.22 -7.53 4.65
N GLY A 159 -11.06 -6.21 4.62
CA GLY A 159 -9.94 -5.53 5.27
C GLY A 159 -10.29 -4.16 5.84
N ASP A 160 -9.42 -3.69 6.71
CA ASP A 160 -9.44 -2.32 7.23
C ASP A 160 -8.73 -1.37 6.25
N ARG A 161 -7.84 -1.94 5.44
CA ARG A 161 -7.13 -1.28 4.33
C ARG A 161 -7.28 -2.14 3.08
N VAL A 162 -7.94 -1.61 2.06
CA VAL A 162 -8.05 -2.26 0.74
C VAL A 162 -7.25 -1.45 -0.27
N ILE A 163 -6.22 -2.06 -0.84
CA ILE A 163 -5.27 -1.43 -1.76
C ILE A 163 -5.52 -1.97 -3.16
N LEU A 164 -5.79 -1.08 -4.09
CA LEU A 164 -5.89 -1.36 -5.52
C LEU A 164 -4.65 -0.79 -6.22
N ASP A 165 -3.72 -1.66 -6.59
CA ASP A 165 -2.51 -1.28 -7.32
C ASP A 165 -2.63 -1.67 -8.79
N ASP A 166 -2.64 -0.67 -9.67
CA ASP A 166 -2.83 -0.83 -11.11
C ASP A 166 -3.93 -1.87 -11.43
N PRO A 167 -5.22 -1.59 -11.11
CA PRO A 167 -6.30 -2.57 -11.21
C PRO A 167 -6.62 -3.00 -12.66
N ILE A 168 -6.07 -2.30 -13.65
CA ILE A 168 -6.17 -2.60 -15.09
C ILE A 168 -4.76 -2.57 -15.67
N SER A 169 -4.39 -3.59 -16.46
CA SER A 169 -3.12 -3.62 -17.20
C SER A 169 -3.16 -2.75 -18.46
N ALA A 170 -1.98 -2.36 -18.95
CA ALA A 170 -1.87 -1.61 -20.20
C ALA A 170 -2.46 -2.39 -21.39
N ASP A 171 -2.28 -3.71 -21.45
CA ASP A 171 -2.83 -4.57 -22.51
C ASP A 171 -4.36 -4.60 -22.52
N ASN A 172 -4.98 -4.45 -21.36
CA ASN A 172 -6.43 -4.48 -21.17
C ASN A 172 -7.08 -3.08 -21.18
N ALA A 173 -6.29 -2.02 -21.17
CA ALA A 173 -6.76 -0.64 -21.04
C ALA A 173 -7.69 -0.18 -22.19
N ASN A 174 -7.57 -0.79 -23.37
CA ASN A 174 -8.42 -0.50 -24.54
C ASN A 174 -9.56 -1.52 -24.75
N SER A 175 -9.67 -2.52 -23.88
CA SER A 175 -10.74 -3.53 -23.95
C SER A 175 -11.99 -3.04 -23.20
N GLN A 176 -13.05 -2.70 -23.93
CA GLN A 176 -14.31 -2.24 -23.33
C GLN A 176 -14.87 -3.27 -22.32
N ALA A 177 -14.78 -4.56 -22.62
CA ALA A 177 -15.26 -5.62 -21.75
C ALA A 177 -14.45 -5.69 -20.44
N LYS A 178 -13.13 -5.47 -20.49
CA LYS A 178 -12.27 -5.45 -19.29
C LYS A 178 -12.48 -4.19 -18.46
N LEU A 179 -12.68 -3.04 -19.09
CA LEU A 179 -13.02 -1.79 -18.40
C LEU A 179 -14.34 -1.90 -17.67
N GLU A 180 -15.37 -2.47 -18.32
CA GLU A 180 -16.68 -2.67 -17.70
C GLU A 180 -16.61 -3.68 -16.53
N ALA A 181 -15.90 -4.79 -16.70
CA ALA A 181 -15.69 -5.74 -15.61
C ALA A 181 -14.97 -5.10 -14.41
N ALA A 182 -13.97 -4.27 -14.66
CA ALA A 182 -13.26 -3.53 -13.61
C ALA A 182 -14.18 -2.51 -12.92
N LYS A 183 -15.03 -1.80 -13.68
CA LYS A 183 -16.03 -0.88 -13.14
C LYS A 183 -17.02 -1.61 -12.23
N ILE A 184 -17.59 -2.72 -12.66
CA ILE A 184 -18.50 -3.55 -11.84
C ILE A 184 -17.80 -4.01 -10.55
N ALA A 185 -16.57 -4.54 -10.66
CA ALA A 185 -15.81 -4.94 -9.48
C ALA A 185 -15.57 -3.76 -8.51
N PHE A 186 -15.32 -2.56 -9.03
CA PHE A 186 -15.09 -1.37 -8.23
C PHE A 186 -16.37 -0.85 -7.58
N THR A 187 -17.47 -0.78 -8.31
CA THR A 187 -18.72 -0.17 -7.81
C THR A 187 -19.59 -1.12 -6.99
N GLU A 188 -19.56 -2.42 -7.28
CA GLU A 188 -20.45 -3.40 -6.65
C GLU A 188 -19.73 -4.30 -5.64
N THR A 189 -18.53 -4.80 -6.00
CA THR A 189 -17.82 -5.75 -5.14
C THR A 189 -17.01 -5.04 -4.06
N LEU A 190 -16.20 -4.07 -4.42
CA LEU A 190 -15.24 -3.41 -3.52
C LEU A 190 -15.89 -2.78 -2.27
N PRO A 191 -17.06 -2.09 -2.35
CA PRO A 191 -17.69 -1.50 -1.16
C PRO A 191 -18.05 -2.53 -0.09
N THR A 192 -18.26 -3.79 -0.48
CA THR A 192 -18.58 -4.87 0.45
C THR A 192 -17.34 -5.54 1.05
N ARG A 193 -16.14 -5.12 0.66
CA ARG A 193 -14.84 -5.69 1.11
C ARG A 193 -14.19 -4.92 2.24
N VAL A 194 -14.81 -3.90 2.76
CA VAL A 194 -14.37 -3.13 3.93
C VAL A 194 -15.02 -3.65 5.21
N ASN A 195 -14.30 -3.58 6.33
CA ASN A 195 -14.78 -4.06 7.63
C ASN A 195 -15.75 -3.07 8.31
N SER A 196 -15.54 -1.77 8.07
CA SER A 196 -16.32 -0.70 8.68
C SER A 196 -16.26 0.58 7.83
N ASP A 197 -17.00 1.61 8.25
CA ASP A 197 -16.95 2.97 7.69
C ASP A 197 -15.59 3.67 7.88
N LYS A 198 -14.81 3.23 8.89
CA LYS A 198 -13.43 3.70 9.15
C LYS A 198 -12.38 3.02 8.26
N SER A 199 -12.76 1.96 7.58
CA SER A 199 -11.85 1.27 6.65
C SER A 199 -11.52 2.15 5.46
N ALA A 200 -10.27 2.07 4.99
CA ALA A 200 -9.80 2.87 3.87
C ALA A 200 -9.69 2.05 2.58
N ILE A 201 -10.02 2.69 1.46
CA ILE A 201 -9.76 2.22 0.11
C ILE A 201 -8.72 3.16 -0.52
N VAL A 202 -7.59 2.58 -0.91
CA VAL A 202 -6.48 3.29 -1.56
C VAL A 202 -6.33 2.75 -2.98
N VAL A 203 -6.60 3.58 -3.96
CA VAL A 203 -6.39 3.28 -5.39
C VAL A 203 -5.10 3.99 -5.81
N ILE A 204 -4.12 3.23 -6.29
CA ILE A 204 -2.91 3.78 -6.86
C ILE A 204 -2.68 3.20 -8.25
N MET A 205 -2.60 4.08 -9.25
CA MET A 205 -2.51 3.65 -10.64
C MET A 205 -1.95 4.73 -11.55
N GLN A 206 -1.39 4.31 -12.68
CA GLN A 206 -1.22 5.21 -13.83
C GLN A 206 -2.55 5.35 -14.57
N ARG A 207 -2.77 6.52 -15.20
CA ARG A 207 -3.90 6.72 -16.12
C ARG A 207 -3.60 6.05 -17.45
N LEU A 208 -4.48 5.14 -17.86
CA LEU A 208 -4.34 4.38 -19.11
C LEU A 208 -5.49 4.63 -20.09
N ASN A 209 -6.67 4.96 -19.55
CA ASN A 209 -7.89 5.20 -20.34
C ASN A 209 -8.81 6.17 -19.59
N GLU A 210 -9.63 6.93 -20.30
CA GLU A 210 -10.62 7.83 -19.68
C GLU A 210 -11.64 7.07 -18.84
N LYS A 211 -11.97 5.83 -19.22
CA LYS A 211 -12.92 4.94 -18.55
C LYS A 211 -12.28 3.96 -17.57
N ASP A 212 -11.01 4.18 -17.20
CA ASP A 212 -10.35 3.42 -16.13
C ASP A 212 -10.97 3.73 -14.75
N ILE A 213 -10.50 3.07 -13.70
CA ILE A 213 -11.04 3.26 -12.34
C ILE A 213 -10.95 4.72 -11.88
N SER A 214 -9.90 5.45 -12.27
CA SER A 214 -9.82 6.89 -12.02
C SER A 214 -10.94 7.66 -12.72
N GLY A 215 -11.23 7.30 -13.97
CA GLY A 215 -12.36 7.86 -14.72
C GLY A 215 -13.68 7.57 -14.01
N VAL A 216 -13.92 6.32 -13.64
CA VAL A 216 -15.13 5.92 -12.90
C VAL A 216 -15.31 6.74 -11.61
N ILE A 217 -14.25 6.93 -10.82
CA ILE A 217 -14.29 7.73 -9.58
C ILE A 217 -14.70 9.17 -9.88
N LYS A 218 -14.13 9.79 -10.92
CA LYS A 218 -14.42 11.18 -11.32
C LYS A 218 -15.82 11.35 -11.88
N ASP A 219 -16.21 10.48 -12.81
CA ASP A 219 -17.51 10.55 -13.50
C ASP A 219 -18.69 10.34 -12.54
N MET A 220 -18.50 9.49 -11.53
CA MET A 220 -19.50 9.26 -10.49
C MET A 220 -19.45 10.28 -9.34
N GLY A 221 -18.51 11.21 -9.34
CA GLY A 221 -18.35 12.19 -8.27
C GLY A 221 -18.07 11.55 -6.90
N LEU A 222 -17.37 10.42 -6.85
CA LEU A 222 -17.10 9.73 -5.61
C LEU A 222 -16.12 10.52 -4.72
N PRO A 223 -16.31 10.55 -3.39
CA PRO A 223 -15.57 11.43 -2.48
C PRO A 223 -14.15 10.92 -2.19
N TYR A 224 -13.34 10.77 -3.22
CA TYR A 224 -11.94 10.40 -3.10
C TYR A 224 -11.05 11.65 -3.04
N VAL A 225 -10.15 11.70 -2.06
CA VAL A 225 -9.00 12.63 -2.11
C VAL A 225 -8.11 12.20 -3.26
N HIS A 226 -7.76 13.13 -4.15
CA HIS A 226 -7.05 12.81 -5.39
C HIS A 226 -5.66 13.46 -5.41
N LEU A 227 -4.62 12.63 -5.32
CA LEU A 227 -3.24 13.01 -5.61
C LEU A 227 -2.93 12.68 -7.07
N CYS A 228 -2.60 13.68 -7.87
CA CYS A 228 -2.17 13.51 -9.25
C CYS A 228 -0.75 14.03 -9.41
N ILE A 229 0.19 13.15 -9.74
CA ILE A 229 1.60 13.50 -10.02
C ILE A 229 1.84 13.24 -11.51
N PRO A 230 2.02 14.28 -12.33
CA PRO A 230 2.27 14.11 -13.75
C PRO A 230 3.67 13.53 -14.01
N MET A 231 3.84 12.84 -15.14
CA MET A 231 5.14 12.29 -15.54
C MET A 231 6.15 13.38 -15.95
N ARG A 232 5.64 14.50 -16.44
CA ARG A 232 6.43 15.67 -16.83
C ARG A 232 5.95 16.87 -16.04
N PHE A 233 6.89 17.74 -15.67
CA PHE A 233 6.55 19.04 -15.13
C PHE A 233 5.90 19.87 -16.24
N GLU A 234 4.67 20.32 -15.98
CA GLU A 234 3.94 21.26 -16.83
C GLU A 234 3.90 22.59 -16.06
N PRO A 235 4.63 23.62 -16.51
CA PRO A 235 4.49 24.95 -15.91
C PRO A 235 3.08 25.48 -16.19
N GLU A 236 2.44 26.08 -15.18
CA GLU A 236 1.17 26.79 -15.31
C GLU A 236 1.30 28.03 -16.23
#